data_30c029dd4638d671585e8cf6e8ac9b0d
#
_entry.id   30c029dd4638d671585e8cf6e8ac9b0d
#
_cell.length_a   1.000
_cell.length_b   1.000
_cell.length_c   1.000
_cell.angle_alpha   90.00
_cell.angle_beta   90.00
_cell.angle_gamma   90.00
#
_symmetry.space_group_name_H-M   'P 1'
#
loop_
_entity.id
_entity.type
_entity.pdbx_description
1 polymer ?
#
loop_
_entity_poly.entity_id
_entity_poly.type
_entity_poly.pdbx_seq_one_letter_code
_entity_poly.pdbx_strand_id
1 'polypeptide(L)'
;MSRPSLIDRLPKRALSVLAPVMAGGFMLASPAMAPAQTAAQSEVLPGYWEYTTSAVGQRDTEQKCVRPSEINRFFGGLSTNKWRCTYPTRVVGNGNARFEGTCQDRKGRRIAVRLNGTYTETSFSFRGGAQIVRGTPYIPASITARRISAQCPANAEYF
;
A
#
# COMPACT_ATOMS: atom_id res chain seq x y z
N MET A 1 1.58 8.43 -49.63
CA MET A 1 1.87 9.88 -49.63
C MET A 1 2.67 10.16 -48.38
N SER A 2 3.96 10.09 -48.49
CA SER A 2 5.03 11.09 -48.59
C SER A 2 5.42 11.72 -47.27
N ARG A 3 6.61 11.32 -46.84
CA ARG A 3 7.51 11.95 -45.83
C ARG A 3 7.82 13.41 -46.20
N PRO A 4 8.39 14.25 -45.33
CA PRO A 4 9.83 14.18 -45.19
C PRO A 4 10.43 14.39 -43.77
N SER A 5 11.63 13.85 -43.65
CA SER A 5 12.72 14.11 -42.71
C SER A 5 13.22 15.56 -42.78
N LEU A 6 13.67 16.08 -41.64
CA LEU A 6 14.68 17.14 -41.64
C LEU A 6 15.70 16.90 -40.50
N ILE A 7 16.84 16.41 -40.93
CA ILE A 7 18.12 16.41 -40.26
C ILE A 7 18.74 17.79 -40.47
N ASP A 8 19.61 18.16 -39.55
CA ASP A 8 20.70 19.11 -39.66
C ASP A 8 20.56 20.44 -38.89
N ARG A 9 21.36 20.58 -37.89
CA ARG A 9 22.46 21.56 -37.83
C ARG A 9 23.14 21.61 -36.46
N LEU A 10 24.32 21.04 -36.40
CA LEU A 10 25.38 21.43 -35.43
C LEU A 10 25.96 22.79 -35.82
N PRO A 11 26.49 23.55 -34.88
CA PRO A 11 27.75 24.25 -35.09
C PRO A 11 28.81 23.86 -34.07
N LYS A 12 29.93 23.42 -34.61
CA LYS A 12 31.26 23.41 -33.98
C LYS A 12 31.77 24.86 -33.86
N ARG A 13 32.35 25.23 -32.75
CA ARG A 13 33.44 26.20 -32.54
C ARG A 13 34.01 25.93 -31.16
N ALA A 14 35.20 25.38 -31.04
CA ALA A 14 36.55 25.87 -31.25
C ALA A 14 37.09 26.64 -30.03
N LEU A 15 38.06 25.98 -29.39
CA LEU A 15 39.27 26.42 -28.68
C LEU A 15 39.30 27.79 -27.99
N SER A 16 39.60 27.77 -26.70
CA SER A 16 40.75 28.59 -26.20
C SER A 16 41.25 28.03 -24.87
N VAL A 17 42.49 27.70 -24.86
CA VAL A 17 43.40 27.32 -23.78
C VAL A 17 43.76 28.58 -23.00
N LEU A 18 43.62 28.57 -21.70
CA LEU A 18 44.40 29.40 -20.78
C LEU A 18 44.35 28.79 -19.37
N ALA A 19 45.45 28.19 -18.95
CA ALA A 19 45.71 27.90 -17.55
C ALA A 19 46.11 29.20 -16.83
N PRO A 20 45.80 29.32 -15.54
CA PRO A 20 46.87 29.53 -14.59
C PRO A 20 46.80 28.58 -13.39
N VAL A 21 47.96 28.12 -13.02
CA VAL A 21 48.39 27.61 -11.72
C VAL A 21 47.97 28.58 -10.62
N MET A 22 47.40 28.12 -9.53
CA MET A 22 47.68 28.59 -8.17
C MET A 22 46.91 27.81 -7.10
N ALA A 23 47.70 27.40 -6.14
CA ALA A 23 47.47 27.31 -4.70
C ALA A 23 46.48 26.26 -4.16
N GLY A 24 47.10 25.33 -3.46
CA GLY A 24 46.55 24.37 -2.53
C GLY A 24 45.55 24.92 -1.54
N GLY A 25 44.42 24.25 -1.54
CA GLY A 25 43.47 24.26 -0.48
C GLY A 25 43.04 22.83 -0.25
N PHE A 26 43.58 22.18 0.77
CA PHE A 26 43.04 20.93 1.31
C PHE A 26 41.65 21.22 1.85
N MET A 27 40.66 21.09 1.01
CA MET A 27 39.26 20.98 1.50
C MET A 27 39.07 19.57 2.03
N LEU A 28 39.01 19.47 3.34
CA LEU A 28 38.50 18.31 4.03
C LEU A 28 37.05 18.12 3.58
N ALA A 29 36.85 17.24 2.63
CA ALA A 29 35.51 16.79 2.25
C ALA A 29 34.94 16.00 3.43
N SER A 30 34.10 16.65 4.22
CA SER A 30 33.26 15.96 5.20
C SER A 30 32.39 14.95 4.43
N PRO A 31 32.40 13.67 4.82
CA PRO A 31 31.45 12.72 4.23
C PRO A 31 30.05 13.21 4.58
N ALA A 32 29.30 13.63 3.60
CA ALA A 32 27.87 13.86 3.74
C ALA A 32 27.26 12.52 4.19
N MET A 33 26.84 12.45 5.44
CA MET A 33 26.01 11.35 5.93
C MET A 33 24.74 11.37 5.08
N ALA A 34 24.63 10.38 4.17
CA ALA A 34 23.40 10.12 3.49
C ALA A 34 22.32 9.90 4.57
N PRO A 35 21.14 10.55 4.46
CA PRO A 35 20.06 10.28 5.39
C PRO A 35 19.80 8.77 5.35
N ALA A 36 19.83 8.13 6.52
CA ALA A 36 19.44 6.75 6.66
C ALA A 36 18.04 6.65 6.07
N GLN A 37 17.90 5.94 4.96
CA GLN A 37 16.60 5.61 4.39
C GLN A 37 15.89 4.82 5.47
N THR A 38 14.91 5.45 6.09
CA THR A 38 14.00 4.78 7.01
C THR A 38 13.47 3.58 6.24
N ALA A 39 13.85 2.37 6.66
CA ALA A 39 13.41 1.14 6.03
C ALA A 39 11.89 1.26 5.88
N ALA A 40 11.42 1.21 4.65
CA ALA A 40 10.00 1.20 4.36
C ALA A 40 9.42 0.11 5.24
N GLN A 41 8.54 0.48 6.16
CA GLN A 41 7.93 -0.45 7.09
C GLN A 41 7.28 -1.52 6.23
N SER A 42 7.75 -2.75 6.36
CA SER A 42 7.34 -3.87 5.55
C SER A 42 5.83 -3.99 5.60
N GLU A 43 5.20 -3.58 4.52
CA GLU A 43 3.78 -3.79 4.32
C GLU A 43 3.56 -5.29 4.10
N VAL A 44 2.35 -5.72 4.29
CA VAL A 44 1.89 -7.06 3.98
C VAL A 44 2.33 -7.48 2.57
N LEU A 45 2.90 -8.67 2.42
CA LEU A 45 3.45 -9.15 1.14
C LEU A 45 2.35 -9.69 0.20
N PRO A 46 2.51 -9.54 -1.12
CA PRO A 46 1.63 -10.15 -2.10
C PRO A 46 1.74 -11.67 -2.09
N GLY A 47 0.74 -12.37 -2.65
CA GLY A 47 0.72 -13.82 -2.76
C GLY A 47 -0.65 -14.42 -2.50
N TYR A 48 -0.69 -15.71 -2.17
CA TYR A 48 -1.91 -16.43 -1.88
C TYR A 48 -2.27 -16.33 -0.40
N TRP A 49 -3.45 -15.81 -0.13
CA TRP A 49 -3.92 -15.49 1.20
C TRP A 49 -5.22 -16.21 1.55
N GLU A 50 -5.31 -16.64 2.79
CA GLU A 50 -6.57 -17.03 3.43
C GLU A 50 -6.97 -15.92 4.38
N TYR A 51 -8.21 -15.46 4.28
CA TYR A 51 -8.74 -14.46 5.18
C TYR A 51 -10.14 -14.83 5.67
N THR A 52 -10.37 -14.57 6.93
CA THR A 52 -11.64 -14.83 7.60
C THR A 52 -12.23 -13.52 8.08
N THR A 53 -13.41 -13.23 7.65
CA THR A 53 -14.22 -12.11 8.16
C THR A 53 -15.27 -12.65 9.15
N SER A 54 -15.51 -11.91 10.21
CA SER A 54 -16.57 -12.24 11.16
C SER A 54 -17.33 -10.97 11.51
N ALA A 55 -18.64 -10.99 11.33
CA ALA A 55 -19.55 -9.91 11.71
C ALA A 55 -20.94 -10.46 12.00
N VAL A 56 -21.61 -9.94 13.03
CA VAL A 56 -23.02 -10.29 13.36
C VAL A 56 -23.20 -11.80 13.59
N GLY A 57 -22.19 -12.47 14.17
CA GLY A 57 -22.23 -13.91 14.41
C GLY A 57 -22.02 -14.80 13.18
N GLN A 58 -21.86 -14.21 12.01
CA GLN A 58 -21.50 -14.91 10.77
C GLN A 58 -19.99 -14.89 10.58
N ARG A 59 -19.46 -16.00 10.07
CA ARG A 59 -18.04 -16.15 9.72
C ARG A 59 -17.93 -16.63 8.29
N ASP A 60 -17.08 -15.97 7.54
CA ASP A 60 -16.81 -16.32 6.15
C ASP A 60 -15.29 -16.40 5.94
N THR A 61 -14.82 -17.46 5.30
CA THR A 61 -13.41 -17.67 5.02
C THR A 61 -13.22 -17.84 3.52
N GLU A 62 -12.34 -17.04 2.96
CA GLU A 62 -12.02 -17.05 1.53
C GLU A 62 -10.51 -17.17 1.33
N GLN A 63 -10.13 -17.74 0.19
CA GLN A 63 -8.74 -17.80 -0.25
C GLN A 63 -8.63 -17.06 -1.58
N LYS A 64 -7.72 -16.09 -1.65
CA LYS A 64 -7.52 -15.27 -2.85
C LYS A 64 -6.06 -14.95 -3.11
N CYS A 65 -5.75 -14.79 -4.36
CA CYS A 65 -4.47 -14.26 -4.78
C CYS A 65 -4.49 -12.73 -4.70
N VAL A 66 -3.49 -12.17 -4.04
CA VAL A 66 -3.31 -10.72 -3.87
C VAL A 66 -2.07 -10.29 -4.64
N ARG A 67 -2.25 -9.48 -5.68
CA ARG A 67 -1.17 -8.93 -6.50
C ARG A 67 -0.48 -7.77 -5.76
N PRO A 68 0.75 -7.40 -6.13
CA PRO A 68 1.40 -6.22 -5.58
C PRO A 68 0.56 -4.94 -5.67
N SER A 69 -0.14 -4.74 -6.79
CA SER A 69 -1.04 -3.60 -7.00
C SER A 69 -2.30 -3.60 -6.14
N GLU A 70 -2.65 -4.76 -5.57
CA GLU A 70 -3.86 -4.95 -4.76
C GLU A 70 -3.61 -4.86 -3.25
N ILE A 71 -2.33 -4.91 -2.83
CA ILE A 71 -1.95 -4.91 -1.41
C ILE A 71 -2.57 -3.74 -0.65
N ASN A 72 -2.52 -2.54 -1.19
CA ASN A 72 -3.09 -1.37 -0.52
C ASN A 72 -4.61 -1.49 -0.33
N ARG A 73 -5.31 -2.08 -1.28
CA ARG A 73 -6.74 -2.34 -1.17
C ARG A 73 -7.04 -3.48 -0.20
N PHE A 74 -6.28 -4.57 -0.28
CA PHE A 74 -6.43 -5.75 0.57
C PHE A 74 -6.17 -5.43 2.03
N PHE A 75 -5.02 -4.84 2.34
CA PHE A 75 -4.62 -4.51 3.70
C PHE A 75 -5.16 -3.14 4.14
N GLY A 76 -4.94 -2.11 3.31
CA GLY A 76 -5.26 -0.72 3.67
C GLY A 76 -6.72 -0.32 3.46
N GLY A 77 -7.41 -0.95 2.53
CA GLY A 77 -8.79 -0.60 2.20
C GLY A 77 -9.82 -1.47 2.92
N LEU A 78 -9.46 -2.68 3.35
CA LEU A 78 -10.35 -3.68 3.94
C LEU A 78 -11.68 -3.81 3.17
N SER A 79 -11.62 -3.54 1.86
CA SER A 79 -12.77 -3.60 0.97
C SER A 79 -13.01 -5.05 0.57
N THR A 80 -14.25 -5.44 0.46
CA THR A 80 -14.67 -6.76 0.00
C THR A 80 -15.44 -6.65 -1.31
N ASN A 81 -15.79 -7.76 -1.92
CA ASN A 81 -16.67 -7.77 -3.11
C ASN A 81 -18.05 -7.16 -2.84
N LYS A 82 -18.49 -7.14 -1.59
CA LYS A 82 -19.80 -6.61 -1.15
C LYS A 82 -19.72 -5.14 -0.72
N TRP A 83 -18.55 -4.71 -0.18
CA TRP A 83 -18.35 -3.41 0.43
C TRP A 83 -17.16 -2.68 -0.15
N ARG A 84 -17.33 -1.41 -0.45
CA ARG A 84 -16.24 -0.48 -0.76
C ARG A 84 -16.03 0.43 0.43
N CYS A 85 -14.82 0.38 1.01
CA CYS A 85 -14.50 1.13 2.21
C CYS A 85 -13.52 2.27 1.91
N THR A 86 -13.72 3.40 2.58
CA THR A 86 -12.81 4.54 2.59
C THR A 86 -12.45 4.84 4.03
N TYR A 87 -11.17 4.93 4.32
CA TYR A 87 -10.64 5.17 5.66
C TYR A 87 -9.89 6.50 5.73
N PRO A 88 -10.55 7.61 6.07
CA PRO A 88 -9.86 8.88 6.33
C PRO A 88 -8.88 8.79 7.50
N THR A 89 -9.16 7.96 8.50
CA THR A 89 -8.18 7.62 9.53
C THR A 89 -7.54 6.27 9.18
N ARG A 90 -6.27 6.33 8.77
CA ARG A 90 -5.44 5.16 8.51
C ARG A 90 -4.09 5.38 9.18
N VAL A 91 -3.85 4.67 10.26
CA VAL A 91 -2.57 4.67 10.98
C VAL A 91 -1.98 3.27 10.86
N VAL A 92 -0.82 3.14 10.25
CA VAL A 92 -0.13 1.86 10.04
C VAL A 92 1.34 2.05 10.37
N GLY A 93 1.86 1.22 11.25
CA GLY A 93 3.27 1.28 11.64
C GLY A 93 3.60 0.35 12.80
N ASN A 94 4.86 -0.09 12.85
CA ASN A 94 5.39 -0.91 13.94
C ASN A 94 4.54 -2.16 14.26
N GLY A 95 4.03 -2.83 13.21
CA GLY A 95 3.20 -4.02 13.36
C GLY A 95 1.78 -3.76 13.88
N ASN A 96 1.36 -2.51 14.00
CA ASN A 96 0.02 -2.11 14.44
C ASN A 96 -0.69 -1.32 13.35
N ALA A 97 -2.01 -1.50 13.25
CA ALA A 97 -2.81 -0.72 12.33
C ALA A 97 -4.17 -0.35 12.93
N ARG A 98 -4.66 0.84 12.57
CA ARG A 98 -5.99 1.36 12.92
C ARG A 98 -6.63 1.97 11.69
N PHE A 99 -7.87 1.61 11.46
CA PHE A 99 -8.68 2.08 10.36
C PHE A 99 -10.02 2.58 10.90
N GLU A 100 -10.39 3.82 10.55
CA GLU A 100 -11.72 4.35 10.82
C GLU A 100 -12.26 5.00 9.57
N GLY A 101 -13.50 4.65 9.21
CA GLY A 101 -14.08 5.14 7.98
C GLY A 101 -15.48 4.67 7.72
N THR A 102 -15.83 4.69 6.46
CA THR A 102 -17.17 4.33 5.98
C THR A 102 -17.06 3.31 4.86
N CYS A 103 -17.87 2.28 4.94
CA CYS A 103 -18.07 1.32 3.87
C CYS A 103 -19.43 1.52 3.21
N GLN A 104 -19.50 1.36 1.90
CA GLN A 104 -20.73 1.45 1.12
C GLN A 104 -20.92 0.18 0.30
N ASP A 105 -22.14 -0.38 0.31
CA ASP A 105 -22.48 -1.51 -0.54
C ASP A 105 -22.96 -1.07 -1.93
N ARG A 106 -23.24 -2.06 -2.80
CA ARG A 106 -23.71 -1.81 -4.17
C ARG A 106 -25.09 -1.12 -4.22
N LYS A 107 -25.87 -1.17 -3.14
CA LYS A 107 -27.19 -0.54 -3.02
C LYS A 107 -27.10 0.87 -2.42
N GLY A 108 -25.88 1.36 -2.16
CA GLY A 108 -25.66 2.68 -1.57
C GLY A 108 -25.79 2.75 -0.05
N ARG A 109 -26.06 1.64 0.65
CA ARG A 109 -26.13 1.62 2.10
C ARG A 109 -24.75 1.86 2.69
N ARG A 110 -24.68 2.72 3.69
CA ARG A 110 -23.43 3.10 4.35
C ARG A 110 -23.38 2.59 5.77
N ILE A 111 -22.20 2.11 6.17
CA ILE A 111 -21.88 1.73 7.54
C ILE A 111 -20.60 2.44 7.97
N ALA A 112 -20.53 2.89 9.21
CA ALA A 112 -19.28 3.33 9.80
C ALA A 112 -18.50 2.11 10.30
N VAL A 113 -17.18 2.10 10.09
CA VAL A 113 -16.33 0.97 10.48
C VAL A 113 -15.13 1.49 11.28
N ARG A 114 -14.80 0.78 12.34
CA ARG A 114 -13.59 0.97 13.14
C ARG A 114 -12.91 -0.37 13.33
N LEU A 115 -11.64 -0.46 12.94
CA LEU A 115 -10.83 -1.65 13.10
C LEU A 115 -9.47 -1.26 13.64
N ASN A 116 -8.95 -2.06 14.54
CA ASN A 116 -7.58 -1.94 15.04
C ASN A 116 -7.01 -3.33 15.30
N GLY A 117 -5.69 -3.46 15.22
CA GLY A 117 -5.04 -4.73 15.43
C GLY A 117 -3.60 -4.72 15.01
N THR A 118 -3.06 -5.91 14.83
CA THR A 118 -1.66 -6.15 14.51
C THR A 118 -1.48 -6.74 13.12
N TYR A 119 -0.30 -6.56 12.56
CA TYR A 119 0.08 -7.16 11.30
C TYR A 119 1.57 -7.51 11.26
N THR A 120 1.88 -8.43 10.37
CA THR A 120 3.23 -8.78 9.93
C THR A 120 3.24 -8.81 8.40
N GLU A 121 4.37 -9.09 7.78
CA GLU A 121 4.46 -9.30 6.34
C GLU A 121 3.54 -10.42 5.82
N THR A 122 3.22 -11.40 6.67
CA THR A 122 2.51 -12.63 6.29
C THR A 122 1.21 -12.86 7.03
N SER A 123 0.79 -11.95 7.89
CA SER A 123 -0.47 -12.08 8.63
C SER A 123 -1.00 -10.74 9.10
N PHE A 124 -2.30 -10.67 9.35
CA PHE A 124 -2.89 -9.58 10.13
C PHE A 124 -4.13 -10.06 10.89
N SER A 125 -4.42 -9.37 11.98
CA SER A 125 -5.59 -9.61 12.82
C SER A 125 -6.16 -8.28 13.29
N PHE A 126 -7.33 -7.93 12.79
CA PHE A 126 -8.04 -6.71 13.16
C PHE A 126 -9.34 -7.04 13.84
N ARG A 127 -9.66 -6.27 14.87
CA ARG A 127 -10.91 -6.33 15.62
C ARG A 127 -11.52 -4.94 15.71
N GLY A 128 -12.82 -4.88 15.82
CA GLY A 128 -13.54 -3.61 15.96
C GLY A 128 -15.02 -3.80 15.75
N GLY A 129 -15.63 -2.97 14.94
CA GLY A 129 -17.04 -3.08 14.66
C GLY A 129 -17.53 -2.22 13.52
N ALA A 130 -18.76 -2.48 13.15
CA ALA A 130 -19.53 -1.73 12.18
C ALA A 130 -20.76 -1.11 12.84
N GLN A 131 -21.07 0.14 12.50
CA GLN A 131 -22.27 0.84 12.95
C GLN A 131 -23.17 1.08 11.74
N ILE A 132 -24.36 0.50 11.75
CA ILE A 132 -25.31 0.57 10.64
C ILE A 132 -26.13 1.86 10.69
N VAL A 133 -26.53 2.25 11.90
CA VAL A 133 -27.30 3.48 12.15
C VAL A 133 -26.48 4.41 13.03
N ARG A 134 -26.37 5.66 12.63
CA ARG A 134 -25.64 6.66 13.41
C ARG A 134 -26.22 6.77 14.83
N GLY A 135 -25.34 6.74 15.84
CA GLY A 135 -25.75 6.83 17.24
C GLY A 135 -26.04 5.49 17.90
N THR A 136 -26.10 4.37 17.15
CA THR A 136 -26.23 3.03 17.74
C THR A 136 -24.89 2.46 18.15
N PRO A 137 -24.82 1.45 19.03
CA PRO A 137 -23.60 0.72 19.33
C PRO A 137 -22.98 0.08 18.08
N TYR A 138 -21.67 -0.07 18.09
CA TYR A 138 -20.95 -0.83 17.06
C TYR A 138 -21.22 -2.32 17.21
N ILE A 139 -21.61 -2.97 16.14
CA ILE A 139 -21.73 -4.41 16.04
C ILE A 139 -20.32 -4.99 15.90
N PRO A 140 -19.90 -5.94 16.74
CA PRO A 140 -18.55 -6.51 16.67
C PRO A 140 -18.24 -7.10 15.31
N ALA A 141 -17.04 -6.82 14.83
CA ALA A 141 -16.51 -7.36 13.58
C ALA A 141 -15.00 -7.67 13.73
N SER A 142 -14.52 -8.65 13.02
CA SER A 142 -13.10 -8.96 12.96
C SER A 142 -12.69 -9.46 11.59
N ILE A 143 -11.41 -9.26 11.26
CA ILE A 143 -10.78 -9.77 10.06
C ILE A 143 -9.44 -10.37 10.48
N THR A 144 -9.21 -11.63 10.12
CA THR A 144 -7.92 -12.28 10.28
C THR A 144 -7.46 -12.80 8.93
N ALA A 145 -6.18 -12.67 8.63
CA ALA A 145 -5.62 -13.16 7.39
C ALA A 145 -4.24 -13.75 7.61
N ARG A 146 -3.92 -14.77 6.83
CA ARG A 146 -2.58 -15.36 6.77
C ARG A 146 -2.20 -15.65 5.32
N ARG A 147 -0.96 -15.41 4.99
CA ARG A 147 -0.38 -15.75 3.71
C ARG A 147 -0.08 -17.24 3.68
N ILE A 148 -0.67 -17.95 2.72
CA ILE A 148 -0.47 -19.39 2.55
C ILE A 148 0.82 -19.65 1.78
N SER A 149 1.04 -18.90 0.68
CA SER A 149 2.24 -19.03 -0.14
C SER A 149 2.59 -17.73 -0.86
N ALA A 150 3.83 -17.65 -1.35
CA ALA A 150 4.28 -16.55 -2.21
C ALA A 150 3.68 -16.66 -3.63
N GLN A 151 3.42 -17.87 -4.06
CA GLN A 151 2.91 -18.18 -5.40
C GLN A 151 1.42 -18.48 -5.32
N CYS A 152 0.69 -17.97 -6.29
CA CYS A 152 -0.73 -18.22 -6.43
C CYS A 152 -0.97 -19.50 -7.25
N PRO A 153 -1.92 -20.36 -6.86
CA PRO A 153 -2.38 -21.46 -7.71
C PRO A 153 -2.89 -20.95 -9.06
N ALA A 154 -2.77 -21.78 -10.09
CA ALA A 154 -3.16 -21.40 -11.46
C ALA A 154 -4.66 -21.02 -11.58
N ASN A 155 -5.51 -21.60 -10.74
CA ASN A 155 -6.95 -21.37 -10.69
C ASN A 155 -7.38 -20.46 -9.52
N ALA A 156 -6.46 -19.74 -8.90
CA ALA A 156 -6.79 -18.86 -7.79
C ALA A 156 -7.64 -17.67 -8.24
N GLU A 157 -8.66 -17.35 -7.47
CA GLU A 157 -9.36 -16.08 -7.60
C GLU A 157 -8.47 -14.93 -7.10
N TYR A 158 -8.56 -13.80 -7.79
CA TYR A 158 -7.87 -12.57 -7.39
C TYR A 158 -8.75 -11.68 -6.52
N PHE A 159 -8.10 -10.88 -5.67
CA PHE A 159 -8.75 -9.97 -4.72
C PHE A 159 -9.39 -8.74 -5.37
#